data_663ee6b01c1a21f85c46afc35568edf1
#
_entry.id   663ee6b01c1a21f85c46afc35568edf1
#
_cell.length_a   1.000
_cell.length_b   1.000
_cell.length_c   1.000
_cell.angle_alpha   90.00
_cell.angle_beta   90.00
_cell.angle_gamma   90.00
#
_symmetry.space_group_name_H-M   'P 1'
#
loop_
_entity.id
_entity.type
_entity.pdbx_description
1 polymer ?
#
loop_
_entity_poly.entity_id
_entity_poly.type
_entity_poly.pdbx_seq_one_letter_code
_entity_poly.pdbx_strand_id
1 'polypeptide(L)'
;MRKLFLFLVVLFLSFQQVTLAAIKEMTSTPDSVYLFSFATSGDDGRSGLRFAWSMDKENWFEVGRNYGYLRCDYSRWGSQKKMLDPYLKQSPAGEWVCTWKLNDRDGYGQATSKDLINWTSQKYPRTTSDFDGTRVKAVVAGEEQKGTINRVAWTLVDGLNKNYGWNQYRNSLHEERPVQDGERFAGLKPVNATVTVQPERAKDISDVLLGAFFEDINYSADGGLYAELIQNRDFEYDPSDREGDKNWNSTHSWTLKGDKTTFTINTTNPIHANNPHYAVLNVERPGAALENTGFDGIALNVGEKYDFSIFARVPQGQSNKLQVRLVDGEGNICGETSLTVSSRQWKTYKAVITAKATADTRLEIIPQSAGELNLDMISLFPQHTFKGRKNGLRKDLAQVLADIHPRFIRFPGGCVAHGDGLKLSLIHISEPTR
;
A
#
# COMPACT_ATOMS: atom_id res chain seq x y z
N MET A 1 25.02 9.85 29.51
CA MET A 1 24.29 8.65 29.05
C MET A 1 23.87 7.68 30.17
N ARG A 2 24.73 7.29 31.11
CA ARG A 2 24.35 6.38 32.22
C ARG A 2 23.25 6.92 33.17
N LYS A 3 23.21 8.23 33.43
CA LYS A 3 22.17 8.83 34.33
C LYS A 3 20.79 8.96 33.67
N LEU A 4 20.73 9.08 32.33
CA LEU A 4 19.46 9.12 31.59
C LEU A 4 18.82 7.73 31.49
N PHE A 5 19.66 6.69 31.38
CA PHE A 5 19.19 5.29 31.35
C PHE A 5 18.62 4.83 32.70
N LEU A 6 19.21 5.29 33.80
CA LEU A 6 18.71 4.99 35.14
C LEU A 6 17.36 5.66 35.40
N PHE A 7 17.14 6.87 34.88
CA PHE A 7 15.89 7.61 35.04
C PHE A 7 14.74 6.97 34.24
N LEU A 8 15.01 6.48 33.03
CA LEU A 8 14.04 5.72 32.20
C LEU A 8 13.68 4.38 32.81
N VAL A 9 14.62 3.65 33.38
CA VAL A 9 14.37 2.35 34.05
C VAL A 9 13.57 2.55 35.33
N VAL A 10 13.82 3.61 36.10
CA VAL A 10 13.04 3.94 37.31
C VAL A 10 11.63 4.38 36.96
N LEU A 11 11.44 5.13 35.85
CA LEU A 11 10.10 5.50 35.37
C LEU A 11 9.30 4.27 34.87
N PHE A 12 9.96 3.33 34.20
CA PHE A 12 9.31 2.09 33.72
C PHE A 12 8.93 1.15 34.88
N LEU A 13 9.77 1.06 35.89
CA LEU A 13 9.48 0.27 37.10
C LEU A 13 8.39 0.91 37.96
N SER A 14 8.28 2.25 37.99
CA SER A 14 7.22 2.93 38.74
C SER A 14 5.85 2.77 38.08
N PHE A 15 5.77 2.72 36.72
CA PHE A 15 4.51 2.45 36.02
C PHE A 15 4.03 1.00 36.16
N GLN A 16 4.95 0.03 36.22
CA GLN A 16 4.56 -1.37 36.52
C GLN A 16 4.16 -1.55 37.99
N GLN A 17 4.73 -0.80 38.93
CA GLN A 17 4.35 -0.88 40.34
C GLN A 17 2.98 -0.28 40.61
N VAL A 18 2.52 0.76 39.89
CA VAL A 18 1.20 1.35 40.06
C VAL A 18 0.08 0.38 39.59
N THR A 19 0.29 -0.37 38.53
CA THR A 19 -0.67 -1.39 38.07
C THR A 19 -0.67 -2.64 38.95
N LEU A 20 0.48 -3.04 39.47
CA LEU A 20 0.58 -4.17 40.42
C LEU A 20 0.10 -3.78 41.84
N ALA A 21 0.28 -2.53 42.27
CA ALA A 21 -0.19 -2.05 43.59
C ALA A 21 -1.73 -1.98 43.62
N ALA A 22 -2.39 -1.50 42.56
CA ALA A 22 -3.85 -1.47 42.46
C ALA A 22 -4.47 -2.88 42.50
N ILE A 23 -3.79 -3.89 41.95
CA ILE A 23 -4.22 -5.29 42.03
C ILE A 23 -3.93 -5.90 43.41
N LYS A 24 -2.93 -5.40 44.13
CA LYS A 24 -2.51 -5.92 45.44
C LYS A 24 -3.36 -5.42 46.60
N GLU A 25 -4.12 -4.33 46.41
CA GLU A 25 -5.03 -3.80 47.44
C GLU A 25 -6.44 -4.40 47.40
N MET A 26 -6.78 -5.19 46.37
CA MET A 26 -8.03 -5.94 46.38
C MET A 26 -7.90 -7.17 47.30
N THR A 27 -8.31 -7.03 48.55
CA THR A 27 -8.31 -8.11 49.55
C THR A 27 -9.36 -9.18 49.29
N SER A 28 -10.32 -8.93 48.38
CA SER A 28 -11.33 -9.90 47.90
C SER A 28 -11.81 -9.51 46.50
N THR A 29 -12.20 -10.53 45.74
CA THR A 29 -12.83 -10.32 44.42
C THR A 29 -14.20 -9.68 44.60
N PRO A 30 -14.53 -8.54 43.97
CA PRO A 30 -15.83 -7.91 44.10
C PRO A 30 -16.92 -8.72 43.38
N ASP A 31 -18.14 -8.75 43.90
CA ASP A 31 -19.26 -9.42 43.24
C ASP A 31 -19.63 -8.69 41.91
N SER A 32 -19.54 -7.36 41.90
CA SER A 32 -19.92 -6.55 40.77
C SER A 32 -19.15 -5.22 40.72
N VAL A 33 -18.98 -4.71 39.52
CA VAL A 33 -18.24 -3.46 39.21
C VAL A 33 -19.00 -2.62 38.18
N TYR A 34 -18.55 -1.38 37.95
CA TYR A 34 -19.00 -0.56 36.84
C TYR A 34 -18.12 -0.85 35.62
N LEU A 35 -18.76 -1.13 34.49
CA LEU A 35 -18.13 -1.29 33.19
C LEU A 35 -18.42 -0.06 32.33
N PHE A 36 -17.41 0.66 31.94
CA PHE A 36 -17.46 1.77 31.00
C PHE A 36 -17.12 1.27 29.62
N SER A 37 -17.98 1.54 28.65
CA SER A 37 -17.82 1.16 27.25
C SER A 37 -17.70 2.39 26.38
N PHE A 38 -16.66 2.47 25.54
CA PHE A 38 -16.33 3.63 24.73
C PHE A 38 -15.60 3.24 23.46
N ALA A 39 -15.52 4.17 22.49
CA ALA A 39 -14.57 4.13 21.37
C ALA A 39 -13.66 5.35 21.53
N THR A 40 -12.36 5.13 21.46
CA THR A 40 -11.40 6.21 21.74
C THR A 40 -11.40 7.27 20.64
N SER A 41 -11.32 8.54 21.05
CA SER A 41 -11.14 9.67 20.15
C SER A 41 -9.73 9.73 19.54
N GLY A 42 -8.74 9.12 20.19
CA GLY A 42 -7.34 9.15 19.76
C GLY A 42 -7.09 8.47 18.41
N ASP A 43 -8.00 7.58 17.96
CA ASP A 43 -7.95 6.94 16.66
C ASP A 43 -9.26 7.07 15.87
N ASP A 44 -10.09 8.05 16.21
CA ASP A 44 -11.41 8.27 15.61
C ASP A 44 -12.33 7.03 15.66
N GLY A 45 -12.23 6.20 16.68
CA GLY A 45 -13.04 5.01 16.86
C GLY A 45 -12.67 3.83 15.95
N ARG A 46 -11.50 3.82 15.30
CA ARG A 46 -11.03 2.73 14.45
C ARG A 46 -10.70 1.45 15.22
N SER A 47 -10.24 1.56 16.45
CA SER A 47 -10.03 0.38 17.33
C SER A 47 -11.35 -0.27 17.77
N GLY A 48 -12.48 0.43 17.63
CA GLY A 48 -13.81 -0.08 17.98
C GLY A 48 -14.17 0.05 19.45
N LEU A 49 -15.04 -0.84 19.93
CA LEU A 49 -15.54 -0.84 21.29
C LEU A 49 -14.47 -1.28 22.27
N ARG A 50 -14.16 -0.43 23.24
CA ARG A 50 -13.20 -0.67 24.32
C ARG A 50 -13.91 -0.63 25.65
N PHE A 51 -13.29 -1.20 26.67
CA PHE A 51 -13.83 -1.26 28.03
C PHE A 51 -12.83 -0.74 29.06
N ALA A 52 -13.38 -0.16 30.13
CA ALA A 52 -12.69 0.07 31.39
C ALA A 52 -13.63 -0.30 32.56
N TRP A 53 -13.09 -0.70 33.69
CA TRP A 53 -13.88 -1.01 34.85
C TRP A 53 -13.52 -0.11 36.04
N SER A 54 -14.46 0.06 36.97
CA SER A 54 -14.28 0.87 38.18
C SER A 54 -15.15 0.33 39.32
N MET A 55 -14.69 0.53 40.56
CA MET A 55 -15.47 0.28 41.77
C MET A 55 -16.35 1.48 42.17
N ASP A 56 -15.89 2.69 41.86
CA ASP A 56 -16.39 3.97 42.37
C ASP A 56 -16.90 4.94 41.28
N LYS A 57 -16.70 4.66 40.00
CA LYS A 57 -16.94 5.51 38.82
C LYS A 57 -15.98 6.70 38.69
N GLU A 58 -14.95 6.75 39.52
CA GLU A 58 -13.92 7.80 39.50
C GLU A 58 -12.59 7.24 38.99
N ASN A 59 -12.16 6.11 39.54
CA ASN A 59 -10.93 5.43 39.17
C ASN A 59 -11.19 4.31 38.17
N TRP A 60 -10.73 4.51 36.89
CA TRP A 60 -10.99 3.61 35.79
C TRP A 60 -9.75 2.82 35.38
N PHE A 61 -9.91 1.53 35.23
CA PHE A 61 -8.88 0.58 34.83
C PHE A 61 -9.23 -0.01 33.46
N GLU A 62 -8.34 0.09 32.48
CA GLU A 62 -8.57 -0.47 31.15
C GLU A 62 -8.75 -1.99 31.20
N VAL A 63 -9.70 -2.48 30.41
CA VAL A 63 -9.89 -3.92 30.14
C VAL A 63 -9.23 -4.22 28.80
N GLY A 64 -8.01 -4.74 28.84
CA GLY A 64 -7.22 -4.98 27.63
C GLY A 64 -6.65 -3.69 27.03
N ARG A 65 -5.37 -3.46 27.23
CA ARG A 65 -4.68 -2.27 26.75
C ARG A 65 -4.80 -2.13 25.22
N ASN A 66 -5.39 -1.03 24.75
CA ASN A 66 -5.59 -0.74 23.32
C ASN A 66 -6.33 -1.85 22.55
N TYR A 67 -7.14 -2.66 23.21
CA TYR A 67 -7.84 -3.79 22.59
C TYR A 67 -9.31 -3.46 22.32
N GLY A 68 -9.74 -3.60 21.06
CA GLY A 68 -11.13 -3.45 20.66
C GLY A 68 -11.85 -4.79 20.62
N TYR A 69 -12.92 -4.92 21.41
CA TYR A 69 -13.73 -6.13 21.54
C TYR A 69 -14.79 -6.28 20.43
N LEU A 70 -15.17 -5.18 19.79
CA LEU A 70 -16.04 -5.13 18.61
C LEU A 70 -15.53 -4.02 17.69
N ARG A 71 -15.18 -4.34 16.45
CA ARG A 71 -14.75 -3.35 15.45
C ARG A 71 -15.82 -3.19 14.41
N CYS A 72 -16.05 -1.95 13.96
CA CYS A 72 -16.94 -1.68 12.84
C CYS A 72 -16.37 -2.30 11.56
N ASP A 73 -17.18 -3.11 10.85
CA ASP A 73 -16.80 -3.72 9.57
C ASP A 73 -17.43 -3.02 8.36
N TYR A 74 -18.29 -1.99 8.62
CA TYR A 74 -18.95 -1.19 7.60
C TYR A 74 -17.98 -0.16 7.01
N SER A 75 -17.96 -0.08 5.75
CA SER A 75 -17.21 0.79 4.85
C SER A 75 -16.19 0.04 4.01
N ARG A 76 -15.74 0.70 2.92
CA ARG A 76 -14.88 0.09 1.90
C ARG A 76 -13.46 -0.13 2.42
N TRP A 77 -12.89 0.87 3.09
CA TRP A 77 -11.49 0.86 3.51
C TRP A 77 -11.34 0.78 5.03
N GLY A 78 -10.28 0.15 5.50
CA GLY A 78 -9.99 -0.01 6.92
C GLY A 78 -9.93 1.32 7.68
N SER A 79 -9.37 2.37 7.07
CA SER A 79 -9.31 3.73 7.64
C SER A 79 -10.66 4.39 7.81
N GLN A 80 -11.67 3.97 7.06
CA GLN A 80 -13.05 4.49 7.11
C GLN A 80 -13.94 3.69 8.06
N LYS A 81 -13.52 2.51 8.51
CA LYS A 81 -14.28 1.65 9.42
C LYS A 81 -14.20 2.18 10.84
N LYS A 82 -15.07 3.13 11.17
CA LYS A 82 -15.07 3.83 12.45
C LYS A 82 -16.33 3.51 13.25
N MET A 83 -16.16 3.32 14.55
CA MET A 83 -17.25 3.19 15.51
C MET A 83 -17.42 4.53 16.23
N LEU A 84 -18.44 5.29 15.86
CA LEU A 84 -18.65 6.62 16.42
C LEU A 84 -19.74 6.57 17.50
N ASP A 85 -19.45 7.17 18.66
CA ASP A 85 -20.38 7.36 19.78
C ASP A 85 -21.13 6.06 20.20
N PRO A 86 -20.41 4.95 20.51
CA PRO A 86 -21.06 3.67 20.83
C PRO A 86 -21.97 3.77 22.04
N TYR A 87 -23.06 3.04 21.98
CA TYR A 87 -24.01 2.87 23.07
C TYR A 87 -24.19 1.38 23.39
N LEU A 88 -23.79 0.99 24.58
CA LEU A 88 -23.91 -0.38 25.06
C LEU A 88 -25.01 -0.46 26.12
N LYS A 89 -25.99 -1.32 25.93
CA LYS A 89 -27.01 -1.65 26.93
C LYS A 89 -27.28 -3.14 27.01
N GLN A 90 -27.86 -3.59 28.09
CA GLN A 90 -28.38 -4.94 28.20
C GLN A 90 -29.89 -4.92 27.85
N SER A 91 -30.32 -5.86 27.04
CA SER A 91 -31.72 -6.10 26.73
C SER A 91 -32.46 -6.71 27.94
N PRO A 92 -33.81 -6.67 27.98
CA PRO A 92 -34.58 -7.37 29.01
C PRO A 92 -34.32 -8.89 29.04
N ALA A 93 -33.88 -9.47 27.95
CA ALA A 93 -33.51 -10.87 27.84
C ALA A 93 -32.08 -11.17 28.34
N GLY A 94 -31.36 -10.15 28.83
CA GLY A 94 -29.99 -10.28 29.34
C GLY A 94 -28.90 -10.27 28.28
N GLU A 95 -29.24 -10.06 27.01
CA GLU A 95 -28.27 -9.97 25.91
C GLU A 95 -27.73 -8.53 25.79
N TRP A 96 -26.45 -8.38 25.55
CA TRP A 96 -25.81 -7.09 25.30
C TRP A 96 -26.10 -6.63 23.88
N VAL A 97 -26.52 -5.37 23.73
CA VAL A 97 -26.74 -4.70 22.45
C VAL A 97 -25.81 -3.50 22.36
N CYS A 98 -24.89 -3.51 21.40
CA CYS A 98 -24.08 -2.35 21.07
C CYS A 98 -24.56 -1.71 19.79
N THR A 99 -24.81 -0.40 19.85
CA THR A 99 -25.21 0.42 18.71
C THR A 99 -24.29 1.62 18.59
N TRP A 100 -23.88 1.97 17.37
CA TRP A 100 -22.96 3.09 17.10
C TRP A 100 -23.37 3.85 15.83
N LYS A 101 -22.89 5.08 15.66
CA LYS A 101 -23.06 5.85 14.43
C LYS A 101 -22.03 5.39 13.40
N LEU A 102 -22.46 5.35 12.13
CA LEU A 102 -21.58 5.09 10.99
C LEU A 102 -20.87 6.38 10.57
N ASN A 103 -19.69 6.24 9.94
CA ASN A 103 -18.84 7.35 9.55
C ASN A 103 -19.22 7.94 8.18
N ASP A 104 -19.57 7.11 7.22
CA ASP A 104 -19.67 7.47 5.81
C ASP A 104 -21.11 7.58 5.28
N ARG A 105 -22.09 7.38 6.14
CA ARG A 105 -23.51 7.60 5.83
C ARG A 105 -24.34 7.84 7.08
N ASP A 106 -25.54 8.38 6.89
CA ASP A 106 -26.57 8.40 7.93
C ASP A 106 -27.03 6.98 8.23
N GLY A 107 -26.96 6.59 9.49
CA GLY A 107 -27.34 5.27 9.96
C GLY A 107 -26.50 4.78 11.11
N TYR A 108 -26.78 3.55 11.51
CA TYR A 108 -26.20 2.93 12.70
C TYR A 108 -25.62 1.57 12.37
N GLY A 109 -24.58 1.19 13.07
CA GLY A 109 -24.15 -0.19 13.21
C GLY A 109 -24.74 -0.78 14.48
N GLN A 110 -25.08 -2.06 14.49
CA GLN A 110 -25.61 -2.78 15.63
C GLN A 110 -25.10 -4.22 15.65
N ALA A 111 -24.69 -4.69 16.83
CA ALA A 111 -24.36 -6.08 17.07
C ALA A 111 -24.81 -6.48 18.50
N THR A 112 -25.03 -7.78 18.72
CA THR A 112 -25.41 -8.33 20.02
C THR A 112 -24.39 -9.34 20.50
N SER A 113 -24.31 -9.50 21.83
CA SER A 113 -23.39 -10.45 22.48
C SER A 113 -23.94 -10.93 23.82
N LYS A 114 -23.60 -12.14 24.20
CA LYS A 114 -23.91 -12.67 25.54
C LYS A 114 -22.78 -12.44 26.55
N ASP A 115 -21.57 -12.24 26.07
CA ASP A 115 -20.34 -12.23 26.88
C ASP A 115 -19.39 -11.05 26.58
N LEU A 116 -19.78 -10.12 25.68
CA LEU A 116 -19.00 -8.98 25.19
C LEU A 116 -17.70 -9.38 24.44
N ILE A 117 -17.50 -10.67 24.20
CA ILE A 117 -16.36 -11.24 23.48
C ILE A 117 -16.82 -11.71 22.08
N ASN A 118 -17.88 -12.51 22.07
CA ASN A 118 -18.43 -13.11 20.87
C ASN A 118 -19.64 -12.29 20.41
N TRP A 119 -19.50 -11.63 19.26
CA TRP A 119 -20.51 -10.75 18.70
C TRP A 119 -21.18 -11.37 17.48
N THR A 120 -22.48 -11.12 17.34
CA THR A 120 -23.23 -11.49 16.14
C THR A 120 -22.72 -10.70 14.92
N SER A 121 -23.07 -11.17 13.72
CA SER A 121 -22.87 -10.39 12.49
C SER A 121 -23.52 -9.00 12.62
N GLN A 122 -22.81 -7.98 12.15
CA GLN A 122 -23.24 -6.58 12.28
C GLN A 122 -24.43 -6.30 11.35
N LYS A 123 -25.36 -5.48 11.82
CA LYS A 123 -26.50 -4.96 11.06
C LYS A 123 -26.37 -3.45 10.93
N TYR A 124 -26.96 -2.89 9.86
CA TYR A 124 -26.78 -1.48 9.53
C TYR A 124 -28.12 -0.78 9.28
N PRO A 125 -28.98 -0.63 10.33
CA PRO A 125 -30.25 0.06 10.21
C PRO A 125 -30.05 1.57 9.98
N ARG A 126 -30.97 2.20 9.23
CA ARG A 126 -30.97 3.66 9.05
C ARG A 126 -31.45 4.38 10.31
N THR A 127 -32.38 3.77 11.04
CA THR A 127 -32.96 4.29 12.28
C THR A 127 -32.94 3.20 13.35
N THR A 128 -32.83 3.58 14.62
CA THR A 128 -32.88 2.64 15.73
C THR A 128 -33.34 3.35 16.99
N SER A 129 -34.17 2.68 17.80
CA SER A 129 -34.53 3.08 19.17
C SER A 129 -33.46 2.68 20.19
N ASP A 130 -32.45 1.90 19.79
CA ASP A 130 -31.42 1.34 20.67
C ASP A 130 -30.20 2.27 20.83
N PHE A 131 -30.34 3.55 20.50
CA PHE A 131 -29.26 4.53 20.54
C PHE A 131 -29.50 5.71 21.52
N ASP A 132 -30.70 5.87 22.06
CA ASP A 132 -31.15 7.06 22.81
C ASP A 132 -30.75 7.07 24.30
N GLY A 133 -29.58 6.53 24.64
CA GLY A 133 -29.08 6.52 26.00
C GLY A 133 -28.12 7.67 26.31
N THR A 134 -28.07 8.05 27.59
CA THR A 134 -27.14 9.07 28.08
C THR A 134 -25.69 8.57 28.00
N ARG A 135 -24.79 9.39 27.44
CA ARG A 135 -23.33 9.19 27.48
C ARG A 135 -22.76 9.96 28.66
N VAL A 136 -21.78 9.38 29.30
CA VAL A 136 -21.02 10.01 30.37
C VAL A 136 -19.57 10.18 29.95
N LYS A 137 -18.86 11.09 30.60
CA LYS A 137 -17.43 11.28 30.42
C LYS A 137 -16.68 10.58 31.55
N ALA A 138 -15.56 9.96 31.23
CA ALA A 138 -14.65 9.32 32.18
C ALA A 138 -13.20 9.47 31.72
N VAL A 139 -12.27 9.60 32.64
CA VAL A 139 -10.84 9.63 32.32
C VAL A 139 -10.31 8.20 32.40
N VAL A 140 -9.86 7.67 31.28
CA VAL A 140 -9.29 6.32 31.14
C VAL A 140 -7.88 6.45 30.61
N ALA A 141 -6.91 5.90 31.34
CA ALA A 141 -5.48 5.98 30.97
C ALA A 141 -4.97 7.43 30.74
N GLY A 142 -5.52 8.41 31.46
CA GLY A 142 -5.14 9.82 31.34
C GLY A 142 -5.86 10.61 30.25
N GLU A 143 -6.76 9.98 29.48
CA GLU A 143 -7.53 10.63 28.42
C GLU A 143 -9.03 10.68 28.75
N GLU A 144 -9.67 11.82 28.50
CA GLU A 144 -11.13 11.92 28.62
C GLU A 144 -11.82 11.15 27.49
N GLN A 145 -12.64 10.17 27.83
CA GLN A 145 -13.42 9.36 26.92
C GLN A 145 -14.93 9.58 27.15
N LYS A 146 -15.74 9.39 26.09
CA LYS A 146 -17.20 9.48 26.14
C LYS A 146 -17.80 8.09 25.89
N GLY A 147 -18.71 7.65 26.76
CA GLY A 147 -19.26 6.30 26.64
C GLY A 147 -20.44 6.03 27.56
N THR A 148 -20.74 4.76 27.77
CA THR A 148 -21.84 4.29 28.64
C THR A 148 -21.32 3.48 29.82
N ILE A 149 -22.02 3.58 30.97
CA ILE A 149 -21.68 2.79 32.19
C ILE A 149 -22.81 1.78 32.45
N ASN A 150 -22.39 0.54 32.64
CA ASN A 150 -23.27 -0.54 33.07
C ASN A 150 -22.75 -1.17 34.36
N ARG A 151 -23.64 -1.61 35.26
CA ARG A 151 -23.27 -2.44 36.40
C ARG A 151 -23.18 -3.90 35.97
N VAL A 152 -22.06 -4.56 36.20
CA VAL A 152 -21.81 -5.93 35.73
C VAL A 152 -21.20 -6.79 36.82
N ALA A 153 -21.40 -8.10 36.75
CA ALA A 153 -20.67 -9.04 37.61
C ALA A 153 -19.17 -9.01 37.28
N TRP A 154 -18.33 -9.13 38.28
CA TRP A 154 -16.88 -9.20 38.12
C TRP A 154 -16.44 -10.30 37.15
N THR A 155 -17.13 -11.43 37.16
CA THR A 155 -16.85 -12.56 36.25
C THR A 155 -16.87 -12.19 34.78
N LEU A 156 -17.69 -11.20 34.40
CA LEU A 156 -17.71 -10.69 33.01
C LEU A 156 -16.40 -9.95 32.70
N VAL A 157 -15.95 -9.05 33.57
CA VAL A 157 -14.70 -8.30 33.41
C VAL A 157 -13.48 -9.23 33.43
N ASP A 158 -13.48 -10.19 34.35
CA ASP A 158 -12.44 -11.23 34.42
C ASP A 158 -12.38 -12.04 33.09
N GLY A 159 -13.54 -12.40 32.55
CA GLY A 159 -13.63 -13.06 31.25
C GLY A 159 -13.04 -12.24 30.12
N LEU A 160 -13.32 -10.94 30.07
CA LEU A 160 -12.73 -10.01 29.10
C LEU A 160 -11.21 -9.92 29.23
N ASN A 161 -10.69 -9.78 30.46
CA ASN A 161 -9.25 -9.75 30.72
C ASN A 161 -8.55 -11.07 30.34
N LYS A 162 -9.15 -12.21 30.66
CA LYS A 162 -8.63 -13.52 30.24
C LYS A 162 -8.61 -13.67 28.72
N ASN A 163 -9.65 -13.23 28.03
CA ASN A 163 -9.70 -13.23 26.56
C ASN A 163 -8.59 -12.35 25.96
N TYR A 164 -8.39 -11.16 26.51
CA TYR A 164 -7.29 -10.29 26.09
C TYR A 164 -5.92 -10.97 26.30
N GLY A 165 -5.66 -11.48 27.49
CA GLY A 165 -4.41 -12.17 27.80
C GLY A 165 -4.15 -13.36 26.89
N TRP A 166 -5.19 -14.14 26.59
CA TRP A 166 -5.10 -15.26 25.67
C TRP A 166 -4.79 -14.82 24.23
N ASN A 167 -5.41 -13.74 23.76
CA ASN A 167 -5.11 -13.18 22.43
C ASN A 167 -3.70 -12.60 22.36
N GLN A 168 -3.21 -11.94 23.40
CA GLN A 168 -1.83 -11.45 23.47
C GLN A 168 -0.83 -12.62 23.41
N TYR A 169 -1.09 -13.67 24.18
CA TYR A 169 -0.26 -14.88 24.16
C TYR A 169 -0.24 -15.52 22.77
N ARG A 170 -1.40 -15.69 22.12
CA ARG A 170 -1.48 -16.20 20.76
C ARG A 170 -0.70 -15.33 19.77
N ASN A 171 -0.86 -14.02 19.85
CA ASN A 171 -0.13 -13.08 18.96
C ASN A 171 1.38 -13.20 19.16
N SER A 172 1.85 -13.34 20.42
CA SER A 172 3.28 -13.51 20.70
C SER A 172 3.85 -14.82 20.13
N LEU A 173 3.03 -15.89 20.05
CA LEU A 173 3.43 -17.15 19.40
C LEU A 173 3.57 -17.03 17.88
N HIS A 174 2.84 -16.09 17.25
CA HIS A 174 2.87 -15.84 15.81
C HIS A 174 3.76 -14.64 15.43
N GLU A 175 4.41 -14.02 16.40
CA GLU A 175 5.33 -12.93 16.16
C GLU A 175 6.66 -13.50 15.62
N GLU A 176 6.79 -13.50 14.30
CA GLU A 176 8.02 -13.95 13.64
C GLU A 176 9.10 -12.88 13.76
N ARG A 177 10.00 -13.05 14.73
CA ARG A 177 11.22 -12.25 14.88
C ARG A 177 12.42 -13.17 14.82
N PRO A 178 13.00 -13.41 13.63
CA PRO A 178 14.13 -14.32 13.46
C PRO A 178 15.31 -14.06 14.40
N VAL A 179 15.51 -12.80 14.80
CA VAL A 179 16.55 -12.42 15.77
C VAL A 179 16.35 -13.07 17.14
N GLN A 180 15.11 -13.41 17.51
CA GLN A 180 14.75 -14.05 18.79
C GLN A 180 14.63 -15.57 18.68
N ASP A 181 14.77 -16.16 17.51
CA ASP A 181 14.58 -17.61 17.30
C ASP A 181 15.55 -18.46 18.14
N GLY A 182 16.77 -17.99 18.34
CA GLY A 182 17.75 -18.66 19.20
C GLY A 182 17.30 -18.80 20.65
N GLU A 183 16.57 -17.81 21.17
CA GLU A 183 16.00 -17.84 22.54
C GLU A 183 14.66 -18.58 22.56
N ARG A 184 13.77 -18.25 21.60
CA ARG A 184 12.41 -18.83 21.50
C ARG A 184 12.44 -20.35 21.36
N PHE A 185 13.39 -20.87 20.63
CA PHE A 185 13.51 -22.27 20.27
C PHE A 185 14.66 -23.01 20.98
N ALA A 186 15.34 -22.35 21.92
CA ALA A 186 16.47 -22.95 22.66
C ALA A 186 16.10 -24.27 23.37
N GLY A 187 14.85 -24.44 23.77
CA GLY A 187 14.35 -25.65 24.43
C GLY A 187 13.79 -26.73 23.49
N LEU A 188 13.75 -26.46 22.16
CA LEU A 188 13.24 -27.43 21.21
C LEU A 188 14.23 -28.59 21.03
N LYS A 189 13.71 -29.79 21.19
CA LYS A 189 14.47 -31.01 20.88
C LYS A 189 14.27 -31.39 19.42
N PRO A 190 15.31 -31.91 18.75
CA PRO A 190 15.15 -32.44 17.39
C PRO A 190 14.05 -33.50 17.35
N VAL A 191 13.14 -33.37 16.40
CA VAL A 191 12.06 -34.34 16.16
C VAL A 191 12.37 -35.07 14.86
N ASN A 192 12.43 -36.40 14.93
CA ASN A 192 12.48 -37.23 13.73
C ASN A 192 11.07 -37.50 13.26
N ALA A 193 10.73 -37.04 12.07
CA ALA A 193 9.46 -37.31 11.41
C ALA A 193 9.69 -38.16 10.14
N THR A 194 8.87 -39.21 9.99
CA THR A 194 8.84 -40.00 8.77
C THR A 194 7.59 -39.65 7.99
N VAL A 195 7.77 -39.18 6.75
CA VAL A 195 6.67 -38.94 5.82
C VAL A 195 6.60 -40.09 4.85
N THR A 196 5.54 -40.88 4.91
CA THR A 196 5.30 -41.98 3.96
C THR A 196 4.33 -41.50 2.87
N VAL A 197 4.82 -41.44 1.63
CA VAL A 197 4.00 -41.15 0.46
C VAL A 197 3.37 -42.47 -0.02
N GLN A 198 2.06 -42.46 -0.24
CA GLN A 198 1.28 -43.60 -0.75
C GLN A 198 0.81 -43.27 -2.16
N PRO A 199 1.62 -43.50 -3.20
CA PRO A 199 1.28 -43.11 -4.57
C PRO A 199 0.07 -43.88 -5.12
N GLU A 200 -0.20 -45.09 -4.60
CA GLU A 200 -1.38 -45.90 -4.95
C GLU A 200 -2.71 -45.30 -4.48
N ARG A 201 -2.65 -44.31 -3.58
CA ARG A 201 -3.81 -43.54 -3.08
C ARG A 201 -3.91 -42.15 -3.71
N ALA A 202 -3.13 -41.88 -4.74
CA ALA A 202 -3.18 -40.62 -5.45
C ALA A 202 -4.60 -40.42 -6.05
N LYS A 203 -5.03 -39.16 -6.02
CA LYS A 203 -6.29 -38.72 -6.66
C LYS A 203 -5.95 -37.77 -7.77
N ASP A 204 -6.73 -37.82 -8.84
CA ASP A 204 -6.60 -36.80 -9.89
C ASP A 204 -6.90 -35.40 -9.36
N ILE A 205 -6.04 -34.47 -9.73
CA ILE A 205 -6.18 -33.07 -9.38
C ILE A 205 -6.76 -32.36 -10.61
N SER A 206 -7.74 -31.48 -10.37
CA SER A 206 -8.32 -30.67 -11.45
C SER A 206 -7.23 -29.88 -12.18
N ASP A 207 -7.29 -29.89 -13.51
CA ASP A 207 -6.38 -29.13 -14.37
C ASP A 207 -6.39 -27.62 -14.09
N VAL A 208 -7.49 -27.10 -13.53
CA VAL A 208 -7.63 -25.69 -13.18
C VAL A 208 -7.33 -25.40 -11.71
N LEU A 209 -6.70 -26.32 -10.97
CA LEU A 209 -6.34 -26.10 -9.58
C LEU A 209 -5.19 -25.12 -9.42
N LEU A 210 -4.21 -25.14 -10.34
CA LEU A 210 -3.01 -24.31 -10.29
C LEU A 210 -3.17 -23.10 -11.23
N GLY A 211 -3.12 -21.92 -10.66
CA GLY A 211 -3.11 -20.66 -11.38
C GLY A 211 -2.10 -19.68 -10.79
N ALA A 212 -1.87 -18.57 -11.48
CA ALA A 212 -1.06 -17.47 -10.99
C ALA A 212 -1.97 -16.30 -10.62
N PHE A 213 -1.72 -15.69 -9.45
CA PHE A 213 -2.27 -14.40 -9.08
C PHE A 213 -1.25 -13.32 -9.43
N PHE A 214 -1.65 -12.40 -10.28
CA PHE A 214 -0.81 -11.28 -10.69
C PHE A 214 -1.52 -9.98 -10.34
N GLU A 215 -0.91 -9.16 -9.51
CA GLU A 215 -1.40 -7.86 -9.11
C GLU A 215 -0.43 -6.77 -9.58
N ASP A 216 -0.97 -5.72 -10.21
CA ASP A 216 -0.16 -4.61 -10.71
C ASP A 216 0.13 -3.61 -9.59
N ILE A 217 1.10 -3.97 -8.75
CA ILE A 217 1.62 -3.16 -7.66
C ILE A 217 3.15 -3.14 -7.72
N ASN A 218 3.78 -2.09 -7.20
CA ASN A 218 5.25 -1.97 -7.11
C ASN A 218 5.95 -2.20 -8.46
N TYR A 219 5.41 -1.65 -9.55
CA TYR A 219 5.92 -1.82 -10.93
C TYR A 219 5.93 -3.27 -11.40
N SER A 220 4.96 -4.10 -10.98
CA SER A 220 4.96 -5.50 -11.38
C SER A 220 4.57 -5.71 -12.84
N ALA A 221 3.73 -4.84 -13.41
CA ALA A 221 3.45 -4.82 -14.85
C ALA A 221 4.42 -3.88 -15.58
N ASP A 222 4.22 -2.57 -15.51
CA ASP A 222 5.11 -1.58 -16.09
C ASP A 222 6.39 -1.46 -15.26
N GLY A 223 7.56 -1.61 -15.89
CA GLY A 223 8.85 -1.71 -15.20
C GLY A 223 9.15 -3.12 -14.63
N GLY A 224 8.18 -4.04 -14.70
CA GLY A 224 8.29 -5.42 -14.26
C GLY A 224 8.14 -6.41 -15.41
N LEU A 225 6.97 -7.07 -15.52
CA LEU A 225 6.72 -8.08 -16.54
C LEU A 225 6.72 -7.52 -17.96
N TYR A 226 6.20 -6.30 -18.15
CA TYR A 226 6.26 -5.57 -19.42
C TYR A 226 7.65 -4.97 -19.61
N ALA A 227 8.24 -5.18 -20.78
CA ALA A 227 9.66 -4.88 -20.98
C ALA A 227 9.96 -3.41 -21.35
N GLU A 228 9.01 -2.48 -21.21
CA GLU A 228 9.28 -1.04 -21.33
C GLU A 228 10.24 -0.59 -20.21
N LEU A 229 11.29 0.16 -20.60
CA LEU A 229 12.31 0.63 -19.69
C LEU A 229 12.16 2.10 -19.29
N ILE A 230 11.29 2.84 -19.98
CA ILE A 230 11.07 4.28 -19.74
C ILE A 230 9.83 4.46 -18.88
N GLN A 231 10.00 5.02 -17.71
CA GLN A 231 8.89 5.37 -16.82
C GLN A 231 8.24 6.68 -17.26
N ASN A 232 6.90 6.77 -17.17
CA ASN A 232 6.13 7.96 -17.56
C ASN A 232 6.48 8.44 -18.98
N ARG A 233 6.51 7.54 -19.92
CA ARG A 233 6.96 7.73 -21.29
C ARG A 233 6.08 8.68 -22.12
N ASP A 234 4.83 8.85 -21.68
CA ASP A 234 3.75 9.62 -22.32
C ASP A 234 3.37 10.89 -21.55
N PHE A 235 4.03 11.14 -20.42
CA PHE A 235 3.79 12.29 -19.54
C PHE A 235 2.37 12.36 -18.94
N GLU A 236 1.66 11.22 -18.85
CA GLU A 236 0.26 11.16 -18.40
C GLU A 236 0.11 10.85 -16.91
N TYR A 237 1.19 10.71 -16.13
CA TYR A 237 1.07 10.51 -14.69
C TYR A 237 0.37 11.70 -14.04
N ASP A 238 -0.63 11.41 -13.20
CA ASP A 238 -1.43 12.40 -12.49
C ASP A 238 -1.40 12.15 -10.97
N PRO A 239 -1.32 13.19 -10.14
CA PRO A 239 -1.33 13.04 -8.68
C PRO A 239 -2.56 12.31 -8.12
N SER A 240 -3.67 12.26 -8.86
CA SER A 240 -4.87 11.51 -8.48
C SER A 240 -4.69 9.98 -8.58
N ASP A 241 -3.71 9.51 -9.36
CA ASP A 241 -3.44 8.08 -9.51
C ASP A 241 -2.73 7.50 -8.27
N ARG A 242 -2.05 8.35 -7.51
CA ARG A 242 -1.29 7.96 -6.32
C ARG A 242 -1.51 8.95 -5.19
N GLU A 243 -2.59 8.74 -4.45
CA GLU A 243 -3.00 9.63 -3.35
C GLU A 243 -1.84 9.84 -2.35
N GLY A 244 -1.51 11.11 -2.12
CA GLY A 244 -0.45 11.53 -1.19
C GLY A 244 0.93 11.75 -1.82
N ASP A 245 1.17 11.31 -3.06
CA ASP A 245 2.43 11.53 -3.76
C ASP A 245 2.33 12.68 -4.78
N LYS A 246 2.70 13.89 -4.35
CA LYS A 246 2.70 15.08 -5.21
C LYS A 246 3.72 15.02 -6.36
N ASN A 247 4.69 14.12 -6.28
CA ASN A 247 5.70 13.92 -7.31
C ASN A 247 5.20 13.00 -8.44
N TRP A 248 4.06 12.31 -8.23
CA TRP A 248 3.42 11.51 -9.24
C TRP A 248 2.62 12.40 -10.19
N ASN A 249 3.32 13.03 -11.12
CA ASN A 249 2.79 14.02 -12.06
C ASN A 249 3.43 13.85 -13.44
N SER A 250 3.00 14.66 -14.41
CA SER A 250 3.46 14.57 -15.81
C SER A 250 4.97 14.70 -16.00
N THR A 251 5.72 15.21 -15.03
CA THR A 251 7.20 15.28 -15.09
C THR A 251 7.89 14.19 -14.29
N HIS A 252 7.13 13.29 -13.64
CA HIS A 252 7.69 12.20 -12.85
C HIS A 252 8.72 11.40 -13.66
N SER A 253 9.85 11.06 -13.05
CA SER A 253 11.03 10.41 -13.67
C SER A 253 11.76 11.21 -14.76
N TRP A 254 11.31 12.42 -15.09
CA TRP A 254 11.94 13.28 -16.06
C TRP A 254 12.62 14.47 -15.41
N THR A 255 13.89 14.72 -15.74
CA THR A 255 14.67 15.85 -15.20
C THR A 255 15.47 16.49 -16.33
N LEU A 256 15.45 17.82 -16.42
CA LEU A 256 16.32 18.54 -17.32
C LEU A 256 17.66 18.85 -16.62
N LYS A 257 18.76 18.45 -17.23
CA LYS A 257 20.14 18.74 -16.78
C LYS A 257 20.79 19.72 -17.74
N GLY A 258 21.44 20.73 -17.22
CA GLY A 258 22.09 21.78 -17.99
C GLY A 258 21.32 23.11 -17.99
N ASP A 259 21.86 24.07 -18.70
CA ASP A 259 21.33 25.43 -18.82
C ASP A 259 20.87 25.74 -20.26
N LYS A 260 20.27 26.92 -20.45
CA LYS A 260 19.85 27.42 -21.77
C LYS A 260 18.85 26.53 -22.51
N THR A 261 18.10 25.77 -21.78
CA THR A 261 16.97 25.00 -22.29
C THR A 261 15.89 25.00 -21.21
N THR A 262 14.64 25.10 -21.59
CA THR A 262 13.51 24.94 -20.67
C THR A 262 12.74 23.65 -21.03
N PHE A 263 12.21 23.01 -20.01
CA PHE A 263 11.35 21.84 -20.11
C PHE A 263 10.00 22.14 -19.47
N THR A 264 8.94 22.00 -20.25
CA THR A 264 7.55 22.19 -19.79
C THR A 264 6.64 21.13 -20.38
N ILE A 265 5.49 20.90 -19.76
CA ILE A 265 4.42 20.05 -20.30
C ILE A 265 3.37 20.93 -20.97
N ASN A 266 2.88 20.51 -22.14
CA ASN A 266 1.84 21.19 -22.89
C ASN A 266 0.77 20.19 -23.32
N THR A 267 -0.44 20.69 -23.58
CA THR A 267 -1.62 19.91 -24.00
C THR A 267 -2.24 20.42 -25.30
N THR A 268 -1.62 21.43 -25.96
CA THR A 268 -2.16 22.03 -27.16
C THR A 268 -1.74 21.22 -28.40
N ASN A 269 -2.71 20.70 -29.15
CA ASN A 269 -2.44 19.84 -30.32
C ASN A 269 -1.60 18.60 -29.96
N PRO A 270 -2.05 17.76 -29.04
CA PRO A 270 -1.35 16.56 -28.62
C PRO A 270 -1.30 15.53 -29.76
N ILE A 271 -0.60 14.43 -29.51
CA ILE A 271 -0.56 13.29 -30.42
C ILE A 271 -1.95 12.63 -30.58
N HIS A 272 -2.72 12.58 -29.48
CA HIS A 272 -4.07 12.04 -29.45
C HIS A 272 -4.88 12.66 -28.29
N ALA A 273 -6.21 12.71 -28.40
CA ALA A 273 -7.08 13.25 -27.36
C ALA A 273 -7.00 12.50 -26.02
N ASN A 274 -6.73 11.19 -26.05
CA ASN A 274 -6.55 10.35 -24.86
C ASN A 274 -5.09 10.33 -24.35
N ASN A 275 -4.18 11.05 -24.99
CA ASN A 275 -2.80 11.27 -24.59
C ASN A 275 -2.50 12.76 -24.77
N PRO A 276 -3.09 13.60 -23.88
CA PRO A 276 -3.06 15.05 -24.08
C PRO A 276 -1.73 15.71 -23.69
N HIS A 277 -0.91 15.09 -22.86
CA HIS A 277 0.32 15.70 -22.37
C HIS A 277 1.50 15.36 -23.25
N TYR A 278 2.41 16.32 -23.44
CA TYR A 278 3.69 16.10 -24.10
C TYR A 278 4.75 17.08 -23.60
N ALA A 279 6.01 16.71 -23.71
CA ALA A 279 7.15 17.55 -23.35
C ALA A 279 7.45 18.59 -24.44
N VAL A 280 7.70 19.82 -24.00
CA VAL A 280 8.21 20.92 -24.83
C VAL A 280 9.59 21.31 -24.33
N LEU A 281 10.59 21.18 -25.17
CA LEU A 281 11.93 21.69 -24.95
C LEU A 281 12.15 22.97 -25.80
N ASN A 282 12.37 24.11 -25.13
CA ASN A 282 12.81 25.34 -25.82
C ASN A 282 14.32 25.47 -25.62
N VAL A 283 15.06 25.16 -26.64
CA VAL A 283 16.53 25.13 -26.66
C VAL A 283 17.06 26.46 -27.18
N GLU A 284 17.64 27.28 -26.30
CA GLU A 284 18.37 28.49 -26.69
C GLU A 284 19.76 28.12 -27.20
N ARG A 285 20.41 27.17 -26.58
CA ARG A 285 21.73 26.66 -26.93
C ARG A 285 21.82 25.16 -26.63
N PRO A 286 22.39 24.34 -27.54
CA PRO A 286 22.63 22.92 -27.31
C PRO A 286 23.48 22.65 -26.05
N GLY A 287 23.30 21.47 -25.43
CA GLY A 287 24.11 21.00 -24.29
C GLY A 287 23.30 20.49 -23.10
N ALA A 288 22.02 20.87 -22.99
CA ALA A 288 21.16 20.30 -21.97
C ALA A 288 20.67 18.90 -22.34
N ALA A 289 20.48 18.04 -21.37
CA ALA A 289 19.94 16.71 -21.52
C ALA A 289 18.60 16.58 -20.79
N LEU A 290 17.58 16.08 -21.46
CA LEU A 290 16.37 15.56 -20.80
C LEU A 290 16.65 14.12 -20.37
N GLU A 291 16.64 13.89 -19.06
CA GLU A 291 17.02 12.63 -18.42
C GLU A 291 15.78 11.87 -17.95
N ASN A 292 15.76 10.55 -18.15
CA ASN A 292 14.80 9.63 -17.53
C ASN A 292 15.52 8.54 -16.77
N THR A 293 15.10 8.29 -15.53
CA THR A 293 15.74 7.31 -14.62
C THR A 293 15.16 5.90 -14.74
N GLY A 294 14.18 5.70 -15.64
CA GLY A 294 13.49 4.42 -15.75
C GLY A 294 12.71 4.08 -14.46
N PHE A 295 12.49 2.80 -14.24
CA PHE A 295 11.87 2.25 -13.04
C PHE A 295 12.98 1.87 -12.04
N ASP A 296 13.45 2.86 -11.27
CA ASP A 296 14.61 2.74 -10.35
C ASP A 296 15.92 2.33 -11.05
N GLY A 297 16.11 2.73 -12.31
CA GLY A 297 17.24 2.44 -13.15
C GLY A 297 16.86 1.74 -14.45
N ILE A 298 17.75 1.82 -15.46
CA ILE A 298 17.63 1.13 -16.73
C ILE A 298 18.76 0.13 -16.85
N ALA A 299 18.47 -1.14 -16.54
CA ALA A 299 19.46 -2.21 -16.58
C ALA A 299 19.80 -2.63 -18.01
N LEU A 300 21.09 -2.60 -18.35
CA LEU A 300 21.62 -3.03 -19.64
C LEU A 300 22.44 -4.30 -19.50
N ASN A 301 22.39 -5.15 -20.52
CA ASN A 301 23.31 -6.28 -20.71
C ASN A 301 24.22 -6.02 -21.91
N VAL A 302 25.52 -6.15 -21.74
CA VAL A 302 26.51 -5.93 -22.79
C VAL A 302 26.20 -6.75 -24.04
N GLY A 303 26.25 -6.11 -25.21
CA GLY A 303 25.98 -6.72 -26.50
C GLY A 303 24.51 -6.84 -26.87
N GLU A 304 23.57 -6.64 -25.94
CA GLU A 304 22.15 -6.61 -26.26
C GLU A 304 21.75 -5.34 -26.99
N LYS A 305 20.67 -5.45 -27.76
CA LYS A 305 20.11 -4.35 -28.55
C LYS A 305 18.78 -3.90 -27.99
N TYR A 306 18.59 -2.60 -27.99
CA TYR A 306 17.40 -1.94 -27.47
C TYR A 306 16.78 -1.09 -28.57
N ASP A 307 15.48 -1.27 -28.80
CA ASP A 307 14.69 -0.48 -29.73
C ASP A 307 14.28 0.81 -29.03
N PHE A 308 14.83 1.94 -29.47
CA PHE A 308 14.42 3.27 -29.06
C PHE A 308 13.39 3.81 -30.02
N SER A 309 12.30 4.40 -29.52
CA SER A 309 11.34 5.14 -30.32
C SER A 309 10.83 6.38 -29.60
N ILE A 310 10.46 7.39 -30.38
CA ILE A 310 9.94 8.65 -29.87
C ILE A 310 8.99 9.26 -30.90
N PHE A 311 7.86 9.79 -30.43
CA PHE A 311 7.07 10.73 -31.22
C PHE A 311 7.64 12.13 -31.00
N ALA A 312 7.96 12.81 -32.11
CA ALA A 312 8.53 14.15 -32.04
C ALA A 312 8.09 15.02 -33.19
N ARG A 313 8.12 16.33 -32.95
CA ARG A 313 7.94 17.36 -33.99
C ARG A 313 8.78 18.59 -33.69
N VAL A 314 9.08 19.35 -34.73
CA VAL A 314 9.70 20.68 -34.66
C VAL A 314 8.70 21.71 -35.24
N PRO A 315 7.85 22.33 -34.43
CA PRO A 315 6.73 23.17 -34.94
C PRO A 315 7.17 24.29 -35.86
N GLN A 316 8.33 24.86 -35.59
CA GLN A 316 8.93 25.94 -36.39
C GLN A 316 9.62 25.43 -37.68
N GLY A 317 9.75 24.09 -37.85
CA GLY A 317 10.26 23.46 -39.08
C GLY A 317 11.77 23.42 -39.22
N GLN A 318 12.54 23.86 -38.23
CA GLN A 318 13.97 23.72 -38.19
C GLN A 318 14.36 22.35 -37.63
N SER A 319 15.00 21.51 -38.47
CA SER A 319 15.37 20.16 -38.01
C SER A 319 16.33 20.18 -36.83
N ASN A 320 16.11 19.23 -35.90
CA ASN A 320 16.95 19.03 -34.72
C ASN A 320 17.50 17.60 -34.69
N LYS A 321 18.81 17.47 -34.61
CA LYS A 321 19.45 16.18 -34.38
C LYS A 321 19.41 15.90 -32.86
N LEU A 322 18.88 14.76 -32.46
CA LEU A 322 18.90 14.29 -31.11
C LEU A 322 20.00 13.26 -30.91
N GLN A 323 20.85 13.46 -29.96
CA GLN A 323 21.72 12.41 -29.42
C GLN A 323 20.99 11.73 -28.27
N VAL A 324 20.93 10.42 -28.28
CA VAL A 324 20.29 9.60 -27.26
C VAL A 324 21.36 8.71 -26.64
N ARG A 325 21.52 8.78 -25.33
CA ARG A 325 22.56 8.06 -24.58
C ARG A 325 21.94 7.26 -23.43
N LEU A 326 22.57 6.16 -23.10
CA LEU A 326 22.36 5.41 -21.87
C LEU A 326 23.65 5.54 -21.05
N VAL A 327 23.56 6.17 -19.88
CA VAL A 327 24.70 6.62 -19.07
C VAL A 327 24.60 6.03 -17.67
N ASP A 328 25.70 5.48 -17.15
CA ASP A 328 25.76 4.92 -15.79
C ASP A 328 25.87 6.01 -14.72
N GLY A 329 25.93 5.58 -13.44
CA GLY A 329 26.05 6.49 -12.31
C GLY A 329 27.36 7.31 -12.27
N GLU A 330 28.39 6.87 -12.97
CA GLU A 330 29.71 7.54 -13.07
C GLU A 330 29.79 8.48 -14.28
N GLY A 331 28.79 8.48 -15.16
CA GLY A 331 28.76 9.29 -16.39
C GLY A 331 29.36 8.60 -17.62
N ASN A 332 29.64 7.31 -17.57
CA ASN A 332 30.14 6.57 -18.72
C ASN A 332 29.00 6.25 -19.68
N ILE A 333 29.23 6.38 -20.99
CA ILE A 333 28.26 6.09 -22.04
C ILE A 333 28.23 4.58 -22.31
N CYS A 334 27.21 3.91 -21.78
CA CYS A 334 26.98 2.48 -21.94
C CYS A 334 26.22 2.09 -23.21
N GLY A 335 25.66 3.06 -23.93
CA GLY A 335 25.02 2.88 -25.23
C GLY A 335 24.61 4.24 -25.79
N GLU A 336 24.60 4.37 -27.11
CA GLU A 336 24.20 5.62 -27.73
C GLU A 336 23.70 5.43 -29.18
N THR A 337 22.87 6.36 -29.61
CA THR A 337 22.41 6.49 -31.00
C THR A 337 22.08 7.96 -31.30
N SER A 338 21.70 8.26 -32.54
CA SER A 338 21.19 9.58 -32.90
C SER A 338 20.10 9.47 -33.94
N LEU A 339 19.19 10.43 -33.94
CA LEU A 339 18.12 10.56 -34.93
C LEU A 339 17.90 12.05 -35.26
N THR A 340 17.25 12.35 -36.39
CA THR A 340 16.97 13.72 -36.78
C THR A 340 15.47 13.94 -36.89
N VAL A 341 14.95 14.83 -36.04
CA VAL A 341 13.56 15.28 -36.07
C VAL A 341 13.44 16.42 -37.05
N SER A 342 12.62 16.27 -38.11
CA SER A 342 12.46 17.26 -39.18
C SER A 342 11.00 17.59 -39.51
N SER A 343 10.04 16.85 -38.94
CA SER A 343 8.62 17.05 -39.23
C SER A 343 8.03 18.16 -38.36
N ARG A 344 7.18 19.02 -38.94
CA ARG A 344 6.33 19.97 -38.18
C ARG A 344 5.13 19.31 -37.54
N GLN A 345 4.73 18.13 -38.02
CA GLN A 345 3.65 17.33 -37.48
C GLN A 345 4.23 16.19 -36.66
N TRP A 346 3.46 15.66 -35.73
CA TRP A 346 3.84 14.48 -34.98
C TRP A 346 4.25 13.33 -35.89
N LYS A 347 5.41 12.79 -35.67
CA LYS A 347 5.96 11.66 -36.42
C LYS A 347 6.78 10.78 -35.49
N THR A 348 6.69 9.46 -35.68
CA THR A 348 7.51 8.48 -34.95
C THR A 348 8.91 8.42 -35.57
N TYR A 349 9.93 8.51 -34.72
CA TYR A 349 11.32 8.27 -35.06
C TYR A 349 11.81 7.05 -34.29
N LYS A 350 12.67 6.25 -34.92
CA LYS A 350 13.15 4.98 -34.34
C LYS A 350 14.65 4.86 -34.54
N ALA A 351 15.32 4.25 -33.55
CA ALA A 351 16.73 3.91 -33.63
C ALA A 351 17.01 2.68 -32.78
N VAL A 352 18.16 2.06 -32.97
CA VAL A 352 18.62 0.94 -32.14
C VAL A 352 19.83 1.39 -31.35
N ILE A 353 19.87 1.05 -30.07
CA ILE A 353 21.02 1.23 -29.20
C ILE A 353 21.59 -0.16 -28.88
N THR A 354 22.90 -0.33 -29.08
CA THR A 354 23.62 -1.52 -28.66
C THR A 354 24.35 -1.23 -27.36
N ALA A 355 24.11 -2.02 -26.33
CA ALA A 355 24.78 -1.85 -25.04
C ALA A 355 26.29 -2.21 -25.14
N LYS A 356 27.13 -1.31 -24.68
CA LYS A 356 28.59 -1.44 -24.63
C LYS A 356 29.08 -2.05 -23.31
N ALA A 357 28.22 -2.02 -22.28
CA ALA A 357 28.52 -2.54 -20.93
C ALA A 357 27.25 -3.13 -20.30
N THR A 358 27.41 -4.02 -19.34
CA THR A 358 26.38 -4.41 -18.39
C THR A 358 26.42 -3.40 -17.26
N ALA A 359 25.38 -2.59 -17.12
CA ALA A 359 25.33 -1.50 -16.16
C ALA A 359 23.88 -1.12 -15.85
N ASP A 360 23.68 -0.47 -14.71
CA ASP A 360 22.48 0.26 -14.40
C ASP A 360 22.64 1.71 -14.89
N THR A 361 21.71 2.17 -15.69
CA THR A 361 21.84 3.44 -16.45
C THR A 361 20.61 4.30 -16.35
N ARG A 362 20.71 5.51 -16.90
CA ARG A 362 19.60 6.43 -17.18
C ARG A 362 19.64 6.81 -18.67
N LEU A 363 18.48 7.17 -19.22
CA LEU A 363 18.37 7.70 -20.57
C LEU A 363 18.66 9.21 -20.57
N GLU A 364 19.42 9.69 -21.53
CA GLU A 364 19.62 11.10 -21.84
C GLU A 364 19.24 11.40 -23.30
N ILE A 365 18.39 12.42 -23.50
CA ILE A 365 18.03 12.96 -24.81
C ILE A 365 18.60 14.36 -24.93
N ILE A 366 19.53 14.58 -25.85
CA ILE A 366 20.31 15.81 -25.98
C ILE A 366 20.04 16.44 -27.35
N PRO A 367 19.23 17.53 -27.42
CA PRO A 367 19.05 18.30 -28.64
C PRO A 367 20.37 18.96 -29.09
N GLN A 368 20.68 18.89 -30.40
CA GLN A 368 21.93 19.42 -30.98
C GLN A 368 21.75 20.75 -31.70
N SER A 369 20.53 21.30 -31.75
CA SER A 369 20.22 22.57 -32.38
C SER A 369 19.29 23.40 -31.50
N ALA A 370 19.37 24.73 -31.61
CA ALA A 370 18.43 25.64 -30.96
C ALA A 370 17.04 25.53 -31.63
N GLY A 371 15.99 25.88 -30.90
CA GLY A 371 14.61 25.88 -31.35
C GLY A 371 13.68 25.09 -30.46
N GLU A 372 12.40 25.11 -30.78
CA GLU A 372 11.36 24.36 -30.07
C GLU A 372 11.30 22.91 -30.57
N LEU A 373 11.28 21.98 -29.65
CA LEU A 373 11.17 20.56 -29.91
C LEU A 373 10.09 19.98 -29.01
N ASN A 374 9.11 19.30 -29.58
CA ASN A 374 8.04 18.64 -28.85
C ASN A 374 8.25 17.12 -28.90
N LEU A 375 8.18 16.48 -27.75
CA LEU A 375 8.48 15.06 -27.55
C LEU A 375 7.34 14.36 -26.80
N ASP A 376 7.05 13.13 -27.21
CA ASP A 376 6.03 12.31 -26.57
C ASP A 376 6.29 10.82 -26.83
N MET A 377 5.65 9.92 -26.07
CA MET A 377 5.71 8.47 -26.25
C MET A 377 7.16 7.97 -26.41
N ILE A 378 8.02 8.37 -25.47
CA ILE A 378 9.44 8.01 -25.47
C ILE A 378 9.60 6.61 -24.91
N SER A 379 10.17 5.69 -25.66
CA SER A 379 10.12 4.26 -25.37
C SER A 379 11.47 3.60 -25.64
N LEU A 380 11.83 2.64 -24.78
CA LEU A 380 13.04 1.84 -24.90
C LEU A 380 12.75 0.37 -24.54
N PHE A 381 12.80 -0.52 -25.52
CA PHE A 381 12.57 -1.95 -25.32
C PHE A 381 13.79 -2.79 -25.66
N PRO A 382 14.12 -3.82 -24.87
CA PRO A 382 15.06 -4.83 -25.29
C PRO A 382 14.51 -5.59 -26.51
N GLN A 383 15.36 -5.92 -27.50
CA GLN A 383 14.96 -6.78 -28.63
C GLN A 383 14.77 -8.25 -28.17
N HIS A 384 15.48 -8.66 -27.11
CA HIS A 384 15.44 -9.98 -26.56
C HIS A 384 14.30 -10.12 -25.54
N THR A 385 13.09 -10.22 -26.02
CA THR A 385 11.86 -10.41 -25.24
C THR A 385 11.40 -11.86 -25.20
N PHE A 386 10.42 -12.17 -24.35
CA PHE A 386 9.82 -13.49 -24.28
C PHE A 386 9.21 -13.89 -25.64
N LYS A 387 9.62 -15.06 -26.17
CA LYS A 387 9.25 -15.56 -27.49
C LYS A 387 9.56 -14.59 -28.64
N GLY A 388 10.49 -13.67 -28.46
CA GLY A 388 10.90 -12.71 -29.48
C GLY A 388 9.81 -11.74 -29.95
N ARG A 389 8.79 -11.50 -29.11
CA ARG A 389 7.69 -10.58 -29.46
C ARG A 389 8.17 -9.14 -29.34
N LYS A 390 7.95 -8.36 -30.39
CA LYS A 390 8.26 -6.94 -30.40
C LYS A 390 7.44 -6.22 -29.31
N ASN A 391 8.09 -5.33 -28.53
CA ASN A 391 7.50 -4.66 -27.39
C ASN A 391 6.77 -5.64 -26.45
N GLY A 392 7.41 -6.78 -26.23
CA GLY A 392 6.83 -7.90 -25.49
C GLY A 392 7.17 -7.87 -23.99
N LEU A 393 7.04 -9.03 -23.38
CA LEU A 393 7.35 -9.21 -21.97
C LEU A 393 8.85 -9.46 -21.77
N ARG A 394 9.33 -9.11 -20.59
CA ARG A 394 10.67 -9.49 -20.12
C ARG A 394 10.83 -11.01 -20.18
N LYS A 395 11.91 -11.44 -20.86
CA LYS A 395 12.13 -12.86 -21.11
C LYS A 395 12.32 -13.65 -19.81
N ASP A 396 13.13 -13.14 -18.90
CA ASP A 396 13.42 -13.76 -17.61
C ASP A 396 12.15 -14.01 -16.79
N LEU A 397 11.35 -12.97 -16.55
CA LEU A 397 10.13 -13.07 -15.73
C LEU A 397 9.05 -13.90 -16.41
N ALA A 398 8.82 -13.67 -17.70
CA ALA A 398 7.79 -14.40 -18.44
C ALA A 398 8.14 -15.88 -18.63
N GLN A 399 9.44 -16.23 -18.69
CA GLN A 399 9.86 -17.62 -18.72
C GLN A 399 9.56 -18.33 -17.39
N VAL A 400 9.85 -17.71 -16.25
CA VAL A 400 9.53 -18.27 -14.93
C VAL A 400 8.02 -18.52 -14.82
N LEU A 401 7.18 -17.56 -15.22
CA LEU A 401 5.74 -17.74 -15.24
C LEU A 401 5.31 -18.89 -16.17
N ALA A 402 5.93 -19.01 -17.34
CA ALA A 402 5.65 -20.09 -18.27
C ALA A 402 6.05 -21.48 -17.70
N ASP A 403 7.18 -21.55 -16.98
CA ASP A 403 7.68 -22.79 -16.39
C ASP A 403 6.82 -23.30 -15.22
N ILE A 404 6.10 -22.41 -14.53
CA ILE A 404 5.09 -22.78 -13.52
C ILE A 404 3.87 -23.48 -14.18
N HIS A 405 3.66 -23.30 -15.48
CA HIS A 405 2.52 -23.85 -16.22
C HIS A 405 1.15 -23.52 -15.61
N PRO A 406 0.86 -22.25 -15.25
CA PRO A 406 -0.41 -21.89 -14.66
C PRO A 406 -1.56 -22.13 -15.66
N ARG A 407 -2.67 -22.68 -15.20
CA ARG A 407 -3.85 -22.94 -16.02
C ARG A 407 -4.74 -21.70 -16.18
N PHE A 408 -4.59 -20.76 -15.28
CA PHE A 408 -5.25 -19.45 -15.36
C PHE A 408 -4.36 -18.38 -14.71
N ILE A 409 -4.62 -17.11 -15.05
CA ILE A 409 -4.06 -15.94 -14.38
C ILE A 409 -5.22 -15.12 -13.86
N ARG A 410 -5.20 -14.82 -12.56
CA ARG A 410 -6.08 -13.82 -11.95
C ARG A 410 -5.36 -12.46 -12.00
N PHE A 411 -5.90 -11.56 -12.82
CA PHE A 411 -5.41 -10.21 -13.06
C PHE A 411 -6.60 -9.22 -12.99
N PRO A 412 -6.45 -7.99 -12.59
CA PRO A 412 -5.23 -7.24 -12.22
C PRO A 412 -4.88 -7.32 -10.73
N GLY A 413 -5.48 -8.21 -9.98
CA GLY A 413 -5.29 -8.33 -8.55
C GLY A 413 -6.51 -8.00 -7.71
N GLY A 414 -6.36 -7.91 -6.39
CA GLY A 414 -7.45 -7.64 -5.45
C GLY A 414 -7.73 -6.15 -5.29
N CYS A 415 -6.73 -5.37 -4.86
CA CYS A 415 -6.88 -3.94 -4.57
C CYS A 415 -7.22 -3.14 -5.83
N VAL A 416 -6.53 -3.40 -6.94
CA VAL A 416 -6.79 -2.75 -8.23
C VAL A 416 -8.20 -3.06 -8.75
N ALA A 417 -8.67 -4.32 -8.59
CA ALA A 417 -10.01 -4.71 -9.02
C ALA A 417 -11.13 -4.06 -8.21
N HIS A 418 -10.88 -3.73 -6.93
CA HIS A 418 -11.82 -2.99 -6.11
C HIS A 418 -11.92 -1.52 -6.51
N GLY A 419 -10.80 -0.93 -6.96
CA GLY A 419 -10.70 0.44 -7.41
C GLY A 419 -11.25 1.47 -6.41
N ASP A 420 -11.12 2.72 -6.75
CA ASP A 420 -11.77 3.84 -6.02
C ASP A 420 -13.09 4.23 -6.71
N GLY A 421 -13.85 3.23 -7.10
CA GLY A 421 -15.08 3.36 -7.86
C GLY A 421 -14.87 3.13 -9.36
N LEU A 422 -15.90 3.45 -10.17
CA LEU A 422 -15.91 3.23 -11.62
C LEU A 422 -14.87 4.06 -12.41
N LYS A 423 -14.13 4.93 -11.74
CA LYS A 423 -13.11 5.78 -12.37
C LYS A 423 -11.74 5.11 -12.50
N LEU A 424 -11.43 4.09 -11.70
CA LEU A 424 -10.25 3.25 -11.90
C LEU A 424 -10.59 2.18 -12.93
N SER A 425 -10.43 2.51 -14.18
CA SER A 425 -10.42 1.49 -15.22
C SER A 425 -8.96 1.07 -15.46
N LEU A 426 -8.77 -0.17 -15.87
CA LEU A 426 -7.48 -0.72 -16.34
C LEU A 426 -6.78 0.17 -17.38
N ILE A 427 -7.51 1.08 -18.04
CA ILE A 427 -7.02 2.05 -19.03
C ILE A 427 -6.10 3.11 -18.38
N HIS A 428 -6.22 3.34 -17.08
CA HIS A 428 -5.42 4.32 -16.33
C HIS A 428 -4.19 3.71 -15.66
N ILE A 429 -4.08 2.38 -15.64
CA ILE A 429 -3.03 1.63 -14.93
C ILE A 429 -2.04 1.01 -15.91
N SER A 430 -2.54 0.47 -17.00
CA SER A 430 -1.73 -0.06 -18.10
C SER A 430 -1.98 0.81 -19.32
N GLU A 431 -0.98 1.53 -19.73
CA GLU A 431 -0.92 2.41 -20.89
C GLU A 431 -2.15 2.53 -21.82
N PRO A 432 -2.63 3.76 -22.07
CA PRO A 432 -3.76 4.04 -22.96
C PRO A 432 -3.47 3.82 -24.45
N THR A 433 -2.43 3.10 -24.79
CA THR A 433 -2.04 2.88 -26.18
C THR A 433 -2.64 1.63 -26.77
N ARG A 434 -3.87 1.70 -27.12
CA ARG A 434 -4.46 0.92 -28.20
C ARG A 434 -5.18 1.83 -29.18
#